data_00dd65af7e660c9adec46ee8541e3c2a
#
_entry.id   00dd65af7e660c9adec46ee8541e3c2a
#
_cell.length_a   1.000
_cell.length_b   1.000
_cell.length_c   1.000
_cell.angle_alpha   90.00
_cell.angle_beta   90.00
_cell.angle_gamma   90.00
#
_symmetry.space_group_name_H-M   'P 1'
#
loop_
_entity.id
_entity.type
_entity.pdbx_description
1 polymer ?
#
loop_
_entity_poly.entity_id
_entity_poly.type
_entity_poly.pdbx_seq_one_letter_code
_entity_poly.pdbx_strand_id
1 'polypeptide(L)'
;MLKFYKFTAVMMLGVIASHSARALEYTLGNNSLKVTGYATGGMINPDIEIPVFIGDWRARGQITNSSFQDTKLGLVYALDQAALDKGNLSREAFGFVQLKSLGRIEIGFTDSIARKLGLGLPDVGGLRINDRPLYNERIHPDGPVIADTVLTSGRSNSLRINMASSSNNGIQYGISASGITDDYSWAIDTGLKLRKSSGKLKRAYSVGTSFMNKPNNFDNEIYTPGVTADWRAQMSLGMNIQYNSWLFGLTGRVIYDKNPIGEISDGFAVGTGVSYDVFKYSVSLTYILSDTGVWQNDVDDYLDHTVVASFRYKYSENVDGWISGGTTSETPFISAGMRITF
;
A
#
# COMPACT_ATOMS: atom_id res chain seq x y z
N MET A 1 -8.19 31.61 -0.78
CA MET A 1 -8.58 31.62 -2.22
C MET A 1 -7.69 30.70 -3.08
N LEU A 2 -6.37 30.78 -3.03
CA LEU A 2 -5.49 29.97 -3.90
C LEU A 2 -5.67 28.44 -3.77
N LYS A 3 -6.05 27.93 -2.57
CA LYS A 3 -6.30 26.50 -2.31
C LYS A 3 -7.57 25.97 -3.00
N PHE A 4 -8.57 26.81 -3.19
CA PHE A 4 -9.83 26.45 -3.85
C PHE A 4 -9.63 26.23 -5.36
N TYR A 5 -8.78 27.04 -6.00
CA TYR A 5 -8.46 26.90 -7.43
C TYR A 5 -7.74 25.59 -7.76
N LYS A 6 -6.88 25.09 -6.85
CA LYS A 6 -6.18 23.80 -7.05
C LYS A 6 -7.16 22.62 -7.02
N PHE A 7 -8.13 22.65 -6.13
CA PHE A 7 -9.17 21.61 -6.05
C PHE A 7 -10.09 21.65 -7.28
N THR A 8 -10.51 22.85 -7.68
CA THR A 8 -11.35 23.03 -8.88
C THR A 8 -10.59 22.60 -10.14
N ALA A 9 -9.28 22.86 -10.25
CA ALA A 9 -8.47 22.41 -11.37
C ALA A 9 -8.30 20.88 -11.42
N VAL A 10 -8.11 20.22 -10.28
CA VAL A 10 -8.06 18.75 -10.19
C VAL A 10 -9.43 18.15 -10.52
N MET A 11 -10.52 18.75 -10.03
CA MET A 11 -11.89 18.34 -10.36
C MET A 11 -12.19 18.54 -11.86
N MET A 12 -11.81 19.69 -12.45
CA MET A 12 -12.00 19.95 -13.89
C MET A 12 -11.15 19.01 -14.76
N LEU A 13 -9.90 18.77 -14.42
CA LEU A 13 -9.08 17.77 -15.10
C LEU A 13 -9.71 16.38 -15.01
N GLY A 14 -10.33 16.04 -13.88
CA GLY A 14 -11.04 14.79 -13.67
C GLY A 14 -12.27 14.64 -14.57
N VAL A 15 -13.06 15.69 -14.74
CA VAL A 15 -14.25 15.69 -15.61
C VAL A 15 -13.86 15.60 -17.09
N ILE A 16 -12.77 16.23 -17.49
CA ILE A 16 -12.27 16.15 -18.87
C ILE A 16 -11.66 14.77 -19.16
N ALA A 17 -10.98 14.16 -18.20
CA ALA A 17 -10.40 12.83 -18.32
C ALA A 17 -11.44 11.69 -18.30
N SER A 18 -12.63 11.92 -17.75
CA SER A 18 -13.66 10.87 -17.55
C SER A 18 -14.20 10.27 -18.85
N HIS A 19 -14.06 10.94 -19.99
CA HIS A 19 -14.53 10.45 -21.29
C HIS A 19 -13.54 9.54 -22.03
N SER A 20 -12.26 9.47 -21.58
CA SER A 20 -11.22 8.69 -22.26
C SER A 20 -10.20 8.01 -21.33
N ALA A 21 -10.46 7.97 -20.04
CA ALA A 21 -9.53 7.43 -19.04
C ALA A 21 -9.51 5.89 -19.08
N ARG A 22 -9.03 5.32 -20.18
CA ARG A 22 -8.64 3.90 -20.25
C ARG A 22 -7.13 3.81 -20.13
N ALA A 23 -6.62 2.73 -19.50
CA ALA A 23 -5.21 2.40 -19.59
C ALA A 23 -4.75 2.56 -21.04
N LEU A 24 -3.77 3.43 -21.28
CA LEU A 24 -3.19 3.57 -22.60
C LEU A 24 -2.36 2.31 -22.87
N GLU A 25 -2.81 1.48 -23.80
CA GLU A 25 -2.08 0.30 -24.23
C GLU A 25 -1.81 0.40 -25.73
N TYR A 26 -0.55 0.39 -26.08
CA TYR A 26 -0.09 0.42 -27.47
C TYR A 26 0.79 -0.78 -27.73
N THR A 27 0.47 -1.54 -28.77
CA THR A 27 1.23 -2.73 -29.16
C THR A 27 1.76 -2.56 -30.58
N LEU A 28 3.08 -2.77 -30.73
CA LEU A 28 3.77 -2.75 -32.03
C LEU A 28 4.61 -4.03 -32.14
N GLY A 29 4.15 -4.97 -32.93
CA GLY A 29 4.76 -6.29 -33.07
C GLY A 29 4.81 -7.00 -31.70
N ASN A 30 6.02 -7.37 -31.28
CA ASN A 30 6.26 -8.04 -30.00
C ASN A 30 6.45 -7.07 -28.80
N ASN A 31 6.38 -5.77 -29.05
CA ASN A 31 6.53 -4.75 -28.03
C ASN A 31 5.17 -4.22 -27.59
N SER A 32 4.98 -4.00 -26.30
CA SER A 32 3.82 -3.30 -25.74
C SER A 32 4.25 -2.21 -24.80
N LEU A 33 3.57 -1.08 -24.89
CA LEU A 33 3.63 0.02 -23.90
C LEU A 33 2.28 0.08 -23.21
N LYS A 34 2.28 0.05 -21.88
CA LYS A 34 1.09 0.22 -21.06
C LYS A 34 1.32 1.35 -20.07
N VAL A 35 0.39 2.30 -20.05
CA VAL A 35 0.38 3.39 -19.04
C VAL A 35 -0.89 3.26 -18.22
N THR A 36 -0.73 3.26 -16.91
CA THR A 36 -1.81 3.17 -15.94
C THR A 36 -1.58 4.15 -14.81
N GLY A 37 -2.62 4.51 -14.11
CA GLY A 37 -2.47 5.38 -12.95
C GLY A 37 -3.79 5.68 -12.27
N TYR A 38 -3.69 6.50 -11.25
CA TYR A 38 -4.83 7.08 -10.57
C TYR A 38 -4.48 8.46 -10.01
N ALA A 39 -5.49 9.25 -9.75
CA ALA A 39 -5.42 10.45 -8.95
C ALA A 39 -6.61 10.46 -7.98
N THR A 40 -6.32 10.72 -6.72
CA THR A 40 -7.30 10.84 -5.65
C THR A 40 -7.19 12.23 -5.04
N GLY A 41 -8.31 12.90 -4.82
CA GLY A 41 -8.36 14.18 -4.11
C GLY A 41 -9.57 14.21 -3.19
N GLY A 42 -9.40 14.74 -2.00
CA GLY A 42 -10.47 14.82 -1.02
C GLY A 42 -10.13 15.73 0.13
N MET A 43 -10.94 15.64 1.16
CA MET A 43 -10.80 16.38 2.41
C MET A 43 -10.95 15.40 3.57
N ILE A 44 -10.17 15.60 4.61
CA ILE A 44 -10.34 14.95 5.90
C ILE A 44 -10.52 16.05 6.96
N ASN A 45 -11.45 15.83 7.84
CA ASN A 45 -11.65 16.67 9.00
C ASN A 45 -11.35 15.85 10.26
N PRO A 46 -10.13 15.97 10.82
CA PRO A 46 -9.84 15.43 12.13
C PRO A 46 -10.42 16.38 13.16
N ASP A 47 -11.13 15.86 14.14
CA ASP A 47 -11.58 16.58 15.33
C ASP A 47 -12.36 17.91 15.10
N ILE A 48 -13.12 17.99 14.00
CA ILE A 48 -14.14 19.04 13.69
C ILE A 48 -13.58 20.47 13.47
N GLU A 49 -12.29 20.75 13.64
CA GLU A 49 -11.82 22.14 13.62
C GLU A 49 -11.53 22.69 12.21
N ILE A 50 -10.65 22.10 11.43
CA ILE A 50 -10.31 22.59 10.09
C ILE A 50 -10.11 21.44 9.11
N PRO A 51 -10.88 21.41 7.99
CA PRO A 51 -10.66 20.38 6.95
C PRO A 51 -9.27 20.48 6.33
N VAL A 52 -8.58 19.35 6.25
CA VAL A 52 -7.29 19.21 5.58
C VAL A 52 -7.52 18.60 4.20
N PHE A 53 -6.95 19.21 3.16
CA PHE A 53 -6.96 18.63 1.82
C PHE A 53 -5.97 17.48 1.76
N ILE A 54 -6.46 16.32 1.34
CA ILE A 54 -5.68 15.14 1.06
C ILE A 54 -5.68 14.86 -0.43
N GLY A 55 -4.56 14.38 -0.92
CA GLY A 55 -4.46 14.00 -2.32
C GLY A 55 -3.31 13.04 -2.55
N ASP A 56 -3.47 12.23 -3.58
CA ASP A 56 -2.52 11.21 -3.95
C ASP A 56 -2.65 10.93 -5.44
N TRP A 57 -1.55 10.66 -6.10
CA TRP A 57 -1.57 10.23 -7.49
C TRP A 57 -0.45 9.24 -7.77
N ARG A 58 -0.68 8.36 -8.72
CA ARG A 58 0.31 7.44 -9.26
C ARG A 58 0.19 7.37 -10.76
N ALA A 59 1.33 7.42 -11.43
CA ALA A 59 1.44 7.14 -12.86
C ALA A 59 2.49 6.04 -13.06
N ARG A 60 2.15 5.00 -13.82
CA ARG A 60 3.02 3.85 -14.09
C ARG A 60 3.07 3.56 -15.58
N GLY A 61 4.26 3.59 -16.14
CA GLY A 61 4.58 3.11 -17.49
C GLY A 61 5.26 1.75 -17.44
N GLN A 62 4.87 0.85 -18.33
CA GLN A 62 5.51 -0.45 -18.51
C GLN A 62 5.74 -0.69 -19.98
N ILE A 63 7.00 -0.96 -20.35
CA ILE A 63 7.37 -1.45 -21.69
C ILE A 63 7.68 -2.93 -21.58
N THR A 64 7.12 -3.73 -22.48
CA THR A 64 7.32 -5.19 -22.48
C THR A 64 7.68 -5.64 -23.89
N ASN A 65 8.65 -6.53 -23.99
CA ASN A 65 9.02 -7.25 -25.20
C ASN A 65 8.75 -8.75 -25.02
N SER A 66 8.08 -9.36 -25.97
CA SER A 66 7.70 -10.77 -25.97
C SER A 66 8.30 -11.52 -27.18
N SER A 67 9.43 -11.07 -27.69
CA SER A 67 10.09 -11.66 -28.87
C SER A 67 10.64 -13.08 -28.64
N PHE A 68 10.89 -13.43 -27.38
CA PHE A 68 11.39 -14.74 -27.01
C PHE A 68 10.25 -15.65 -26.59
N GLN A 69 10.24 -16.87 -27.11
CA GLN A 69 9.26 -17.87 -26.72
C GLN A 69 9.29 -18.09 -25.20
N ASP A 70 8.12 -18.01 -24.56
CA ASP A 70 7.94 -18.20 -23.11
C ASP A 70 8.70 -17.22 -22.18
N THR A 71 9.29 -16.16 -22.76
CA THR A 71 10.02 -15.13 -22.00
C THR A 71 9.49 -13.75 -22.33
N LYS A 72 9.24 -12.95 -21.30
CA LYS A 72 8.94 -11.52 -21.42
C LYS A 72 10.02 -10.72 -20.72
N LEU A 73 10.57 -9.75 -21.42
CA LEU A 73 11.48 -8.74 -20.87
C LEU A 73 10.74 -7.42 -20.73
N GLY A 74 11.04 -6.63 -19.73
CA GLY A 74 10.42 -5.31 -19.65
C GLY A 74 11.09 -4.38 -18.67
N LEU A 75 10.65 -3.13 -18.80
CA LEU A 75 11.02 -2.04 -17.90
C LEU A 75 9.74 -1.44 -17.32
N VAL A 76 9.79 -1.09 -16.06
CA VAL A 76 8.71 -0.40 -15.35
C VAL A 76 9.28 0.89 -14.76
N TYR A 77 8.54 1.96 -14.95
CA TYR A 77 8.79 3.23 -14.28
C TYR A 77 7.48 3.74 -13.70
N ALA A 78 7.47 4.05 -12.43
CA ALA A 78 6.32 4.62 -11.76
C ALA A 78 6.71 5.81 -10.89
N LEU A 79 5.86 6.80 -10.86
CA LEU A 79 5.90 7.94 -9.98
C LEU A 79 4.66 7.90 -9.10
N ASP A 80 4.85 8.16 -7.83
CA ASP A 80 3.80 8.14 -6.82
C ASP A 80 4.07 9.30 -5.85
N GLN A 81 3.05 10.12 -5.60
CA GLN A 81 3.15 11.23 -4.66
C GLN A 81 1.85 11.35 -3.87
N ALA A 82 1.95 11.25 -2.57
CA ALA A 82 0.91 11.72 -1.67
C ALA A 82 1.03 13.24 -1.51
N ALA A 83 -0.04 13.98 -1.73
CA ALA A 83 -0.03 15.46 -1.81
C ALA A 83 0.40 16.15 -0.50
N LEU A 84 0.42 15.41 0.60
CA LEU A 84 0.81 15.89 1.92
C LEU A 84 2.23 15.46 2.32
N ASP A 85 2.85 14.60 1.55
CA ASP A 85 4.23 14.19 1.76
C ASP A 85 5.15 15.26 1.16
N LYS A 86 5.35 16.35 1.87
CA LYS A 86 6.21 17.56 1.62
C LYS A 86 7.19 17.47 0.41
N GLY A 87 6.68 16.99 -0.74
CA GLY A 87 7.45 16.91 -1.98
C GLY A 87 8.25 15.61 -2.20
N ASN A 88 8.16 14.61 -1.36
CA ASN A 88 8.84 13.34 -1.57
C ASN A 88 8.12 12.50 -2.62
N LEU A 89 8.66 12.52 -3.81
CA LEU A 89 8.23 11.70 -4.92
C LEU A 89 8.82 10.29 -4.76
N SER A 90 7.96 9.31 -4.50
CA SER A 90 8.37 7.91 -4.54
C SER A 90 8.52 7.46 -5.99
N ARG A 91 9.59 6.76 -6.30
CA ARG A 91 9.91 6.32 -7.65
C ARG A 91 10.13 4.81 -7.67
N GLU A 92 9.39 4.12 -8.52
CA GLU A 92 9.76 2.76 -8.92
C GLU A 92 10.46 2.82 -10.28
N ALA A 93 11.60 2.16 -10.41
CA ALA A 93 12.32 2.03 -11.66
C ALA A 93 13.04 0.69 -11.67
N PHE A 94 12.53 -0.28 -12.42
CA PHE A 94 13.11 -1.61 -12.45
C PHE A 94 12.95 -2.31 -13.79
N GLY A 95 13.95 -3.14 -14.11
CA GLY A 95 13.87 -4.12 -15.19
C GLY A 95 13.32 -5.45 -14.69
N PHE A 96 12.69 -6.22 -15.57
CA PHE A 96 12.26 -7.57 -15.25
C PHE A 96 12.44 -8.54 -16.38
N VAL A 97 12.63 -9.80 -15.99
CA VAL A 97 12.54 -10.98 -16.85
C VAL A 97 11.46 -11.87 -16.28
N GLN A 98 10.47 -12.21 -17.09
CA GLN A 98 9.40 -13.14 -16.72
C GLN A 98 9.50 -14.39 -17.59
N LEU A 99 9.73 -15.52 -16.94
CA LEU A 99 9.75 -16.84 -17.53
C LEU A 99 8.43 -17.54 -17.22
N LYS A 100 7.80 -18.15 -18.22
CA LYS A 100 6.47 -18.76 -18.09
C LYS A 100 6.39 -19.83 -16.99
N SER A 101 7.43 -20.66 -16.86
CA SER A 101 7.48 -21.78 -15.93
C SER A 101 8.12 -21.43 -14.58
N LEU A 102 9.14 -20.58 -14.57
CA LEU A 102 9.94 -20.29 -13.37
C LEU A 102 9.43 -19.10 -12.57
N GLY A 103 8.84 -18.11 -13.26
CA GLY A 103 8.36 -16.92 -12.59
C GLY A 103 9.02 -15.64 -13.10
N ARG A 104 9.20 -14.66 -12.20
CA ARG A 104 9.66 -13.32 -12.53
C ARG A 104 10.83 -12.90 -11.66
N ILE A 105 11.87 -12.37 -12.28
CA ILE A 105 13.00 -11.71 -11.65
C ILE A 105 12.89 -10.22 -11.94
N GLU A 106 13.07 -9.39 -10.94
CA GLU A 106 13.08 -7.93 -11.05
C GLU A 106 14.36 -7.38 -10.43
N ILE A 107 14.92 -6.34 -11.04
CA ILE A 107 16.12 -5.65 -10.55
C ILE A 107 15.91 -4.15 -10.68
N GLY A 108 16.06 -3.43 -9.59
CA GLY A 108 15.91 -1.97 -9.54
C GLY A 108 15.24 -1.48 -8.26
N PHE A 109 14.71 -0.27 -8.33
CA PHE A 109 13.93 0.33 -7.24
C PHE A 109 12.50 -0.17 -7.33
N THR A 110 12.11 -1.08 -6.46
CA THR A 110 10.82 -1.76 -6.48
C THR A 110 10.43 -2.24 -5.08
N ASP A 111 9.14 -2.45 -4.84
CA ASP A 111 8.65 -2.99 -3.57
C ASP A 111 9.17 -4.40 -3.32
N SER A 112 9.31 -4.79 -2.05
CA SER A 112 9.69 -6.14 -1.65
C SER A 112 8.66 -7.18 -2.06
N ILE A 113 9.09 -8.42 -2.17
CA ILE A 113 8.19 -9.53 -2.50
C ILE A 113 7.18 -9.79 -1.38
N ALA A 114 7.57 -9.60 -0.14
CA ALA A 114 6.67 -9.71 1.00
C ALA A 114 5.49 -8.73 0.89
N ARG A 115 5.76 -7.48 0.49
CA ARG A 115 4.73 -6.47 0.24
C ARG A 115 3.87 -6.81 -0.97
N LYS A 116 4.48 -7.18 -2.09
CA LYS A 116 3.76 -7.53 -3.34
C LYS A 116 2.82 -8.72 -3.19
N LEU A 117 3.15 -9.67 -2.34
CA LEU A 117 2.34 -10.85 -2.06
C LEU A 117 1.41 -10.67 -0.85
N GLY A 118 1.59 -9.66 -0.04
CA GLY A 118 0.74 -9.34 1.11
C GLY A 118 -0.73 -9.13 0.73
N LEU A 119 -1.62 -9.39 1.67
CA LEU A 119 -3.05 -9.11 1.59
C LEU A 119 -3.40 -8.02 2.58
N GLY A 120 -4.10 -6.99 2.12
CA GLY A 120 -4.64 -5.94 2.96
C GLY A 120 -6.08 -6.20 3.38
N LEU A 121 -6.58 -5.38 4.28
CA LEU A 121 -7.97 -5.37 4.73
C LEU A 121 -8.92 -4.89 3.63
N PRO A 122 -10.17 -5.36 3.59
CA PRO A 122 -11.19 -4.78 2.75
C PRO A 122 -11.45 -3.33 3.12
N ASP A 123 -11.11 -2.43 2.21
CA ASP A 123 -11.40 -1.01 2.34
C ASP A 123 -11.88 -0.46 0.99
N VAL A 124 -13.03 0.19 0.98
CA VAL A 124 -13.60 0.81 -0.22
C VAL A 124 -13.43 2.33 -0.23
N GLY A 125 -12.97 2.89 0.88
CA GLY A 125 -12.70 4.32 1.02
C GLY A 125 -11.43 4.77 0.30
N GLY A 126 -11.24 6.07 0.24
CA GLY A 126 -10.05 6.68 -0.36
C GLY A 126 -8.88 6.84 0.59
N LEU A 127 -9.01 6.44 1.86
CA LEU A 127 -7.96 6.63 2.89
C LEU A 127 -6.77 5.69 2.74
N ARG A 128 -6.86 4.66 1.88
CA ARG A 128 -5.77 3.72 1.58
C ARG A 128 -5.16 3.08 2.83
N ILE A 129 -6.01 2.58 3.72
CA ILE A 129 -5.63 1.99 5.02
C ILE A 129 -4.49 0.96 4.90
N ASN A 130 -4.40 0.23 3.79
CA ASN A 130 -3.44 -0.86 3.58
C ASN A 130 -2.20 -0.49 2.77
N ASP A 131 -2.12 0.74 2.26
CA ASP A 131 -1.03 1.14 1.36
C ASP A 131 -0.77 2.63 1.48
N ARG A 132 -0.06 3.03 2.50
CA ARG A 132 0.16 4.42 2.90
C ARG A 132 -1.16 5.11 3.26
N PRO A 133 -1.59 5.02 4.49
CA PRO A 133 -2.72 5.80 4.95
C PRO A 133 -2.54 7.26 4.54
N LEU A 134 -3.55 7.82 3.87
CA LEU A 134 -3.52 9.23 3.47
C LEU A 134 -3.48 10.16 4.69
N TYR A 135 -3.81 9.60 5.83
CA TYR A 135 -3.77 10.28 7.11
C TYR A 135 -2.77 9.59 8.03
N ASN A 136 -1.71 10.25 8.36
CA ASN A 136 -0.69 9.79 9.30
C ASN A 136 -0.09 11.00 10.05
N GLU A 137 0.72 10.71 11.04
CA GLU A 137 1.39 11.66 11.92
C GLU A 137 2.19 12.77 11.19
N ARG A 138 2.67 12.51 9.97
CA ARG A 138 3.36 13.51 9.15
C ARG A 138 2.41 14.57 8.59
N ILE A 139 1.13 14.27 8.53
CA ILE A 139 0.09 15.17 8.04
C ILE A 139 -0.37 16.08 9.17
N HIS A 140 -0.46 15.52 10.36
CA HIS A 140 -0.84 16.23 11.57
C HIS A 140 -0.01 15.69 12.74
N PRO A 141 0.90 16.49 13.37
CA PRO A 141 1.78 16.03 14.44
C PRO A 141 1.04 15.42 15.64
N ASP A 142 -0.18 15.88 15.88
CA ASP A 142 -1.05 15.45 16.97
C ASP A 142 -2.24 14.60 16.43
N GLY A 143 -2.14 14.15 15.18
CA GLY A 143 -3.24 13.45 14.52
C GLY A 143 -3.16 11.94 14.67
N PRO A 144 -4.30 11.28 14.48
CA PRO A 144 -4.40 9.84 14.66
C PRO A 144 -3.56 9.08 13.64
N VAL A 145 -2.83 8.07 14.09
CA VAL A 145 -2.04 7.17 13.25
C VAL A 145 -2.85 5.92 12.97
N ILE A 146 -3.08 5.60 11.69
CA ILE A 146 -3.65 4.33 11.30
C ILE A 146 -2.50 3.33 11.09
N ALA A 147 -2.41 2.34 11.96
CA ALA A 147 -1.37 1.32 11.87
C ALA A 147 -1.52 0.47 10.60
N ASP A 148 -0.40 0.21 9.92
CA ASP A 148 -0.37 -0.67 8.76
C ASP A 148 -0.27 -2.13 9.23
N THR A 149 -1.22 -2.96 8.83
CA THR A 149 -1.27 -4.39 9.13
C THR A 149 -0.54 -5.25 8.10
N VAL A 150 0.01 -4.63 7.05
CA VAL A 150 0.82 -5.29 6.01
C VAL A 150 2.27 -4.85 6.18
N LEU A 151 3.24 -5.66 5.73
CA LEU A 151 4.65 -5.27 5.78
C LEU A 151 4.88 -4.01 4.95
N THR A 152 5.28 -2.94 5.62
CA THR A 152 5.65 -1.65 5.01
C THR A 152 7.11 -1.60 4.61
N SER A 153 7.94 -2.43 5.26
CA SER A 153 9.34 -2.56 4.90
C SER A 153 9.51 -2.94 3.44
N GLY A 154 10.36 -2.22 2.78
CA GLY A 154 10.69 -2.57 1.41
C GLY A 154 9.94 -1.79 0.36
N ARG A 155 9.64 -0.53 0.63
CA ARG A 155 9.29 0.42 -0.41
C ARG A 155 10.47 0.68 -1.34
N SER A 156 10.17 1.25 -2.49
CA SER A 156 11.06 1.41 -3.64
C SER A 156 12.31 2.31 -3.45
N ASN A 157 12.67 2.65 -2.22
CA ASN A 157 13.78 3.57 -1.95
C ASN A 157 15.17 2.92 -1.97
N SER A 158 15.26 1.61 -2.08
CA SER A 158 16.53 0.87 -2.15
C SER A 158 16.62 0.03 -3.42
N LEU A 159 17.84 -0.16 -3.91
CA LEU A 159 18.10 -1.10 -5.00
C LEU A 159 17.79 -2.52 -4.51
N ARG A 160 16.97 -3.25 -5.26
CA ARG A 160 16.47 -4.57 -4.88
C ARG A 160 16.51 -5.56 -6.01
N ILE A 161 16.70 -6.81 -5.64
CA ILE A 161 16.50 -7.97 -6.50
C ILE A 161 15.33 -8.75 -5.93
N ASN A 162 14.28 -8.94 -6.74
CA ASN A 162 13.13 -9.78 -6.42
C ASN A 162 13.13 -11.03 -7.30
N MET A 163 12.79 -12.16 -6.69
CA MET A 163 12.53 -13.41 -7.39
C MET A 163 11.18 -13.94 -6.92
N ALA A 164 10.21 -14.04 -7.84
CA ALA A 164 8.87 -14.54 -7.56
C ALA A 164 8.54 -15.71 -8.48
N SER A 165 7.96 -16.78 -7.92
CA SER A 165 7.47 -17.91 -8.69
C SER A 165 6.31 -17.49 -9.60
N SER A 166 6.10 -18.24 -10.68
CA SER A 166 4.82 -18.23 -11.41
C SER A 166 3.70 -18.67 -10.44
N SER A 167 2.49 -18.12 -10.63
CA SER A 167 1.32 -18.63 -9.89
C SER A 167 0.94 -20.00 -10.45
N ASN A 168 1.34 -21.05 -9.77
CA ASN A 168 0.98 -22.43 -10.12
C ASN A 168 -0.03 -22.96 -9.11
N ASN A 169 -1.17 -23.46 -9.57
CA ASN A 169 -2.25 -23.95 -8.70
C ASN A 169 -2.69 -22.98 -7.60
N GLY A 170 -2.56 -21.67 -7.86
CA GLY A 170 -2.91 -20.62 -6.92
C GLY A 170 -1.84 -20.32 -5.85
N ILE A 171 -0.69 -21.00 -5.88
CA ILE A 171 0.43 -20.75 -4.99
C ILE A 171 1.43 -19.83 -5.70
N GLN A 172 1.84 -18.78 -5.03
CA GLN A 172 2.89 -17.86 -5.44
C GLN A 172 3.80 -17.57 -4.25
N TYR A 173 5.09 -17.66 -4.44
CA TYR A 173 6.09 -17.37 -3.41
C TYR A 173 7.28 -16.64 -4.00
N GLY A 174 8.07 -16.04 -3.15
CA GLY A 174 9.28 -15.35 -3.60
C GLY A 174 10.15 -14.84 -2.46
N ILE A 175 11.27 -14.30 -2.88
CA ILE A 175 12.28 -13.70 -2.02
C ILE A 175 12.76 -12.40 -2.64
N SER A 176 13.13 -11.45 -1.81
CA SER A 176 13.83 -10.25 -2.22
C SER A 176 15.03 -9.96 -1.32
N ALA A 177 16.04 -9.35 -1.92
CA ALA A 177 17.19 -8.82 -1.21
C ALA A 177 17.40 -7.37 -1.65
N SER A 178 17.68 -6.50 -0.69
CA SER A 178 18.03 -5.10 -0.95
C SER A 178 19.24 -4.69 -0.12
N GLY A 179 19.95 -3.68 -0.62
CA GLY A 179 21.11 -3.12 0.07
C GLY A 179 21.28 -1.64 -0.26
N ILE A 180 21.80 -0.90 0.73
CA ILE A 180 22.26 0.47 0.59
C ILE A 180 23.79 0.42 0.76
N THR A 181 24.51 0.85 -0.25
CA THR A 181 25.98 0.67 -0.33
C THR A 181 26.74 1.53 0.66
N ASP A 182 26.22 2.70 1.00
CA ASP A 182 26.97 3.70 1.77
C ASP A 182 27.07 3.36 3.28
N ASP A 183 26.12 2.58 3.82
CA ASP A 183 26.03 2.25 5.25
C ASP A 183 26.08 0.75 5.57
N TYR A 184 26.37 -0.09 4.60
CA TYR A 184 26.32 -1.55 4.74
C TYR A 184 24.96 -2.07 5.27
N SER A 185 23.90 -1.36 4.92
CA SER A 185 22.55 -1.75 5.28
C SER A 185 22.02 -2.76 4.29
N TRP A 186 21.33 -3.78 4.77
CA TRP A 186 20.71 -4.80 3.92
C TRP A 186 19.37 -5.27 4.49
N ALA A 187 18.51 -5.75 3.62
CA ALA A 187 17.25 -6.37 3.99
C ALA A 187 16.98 -7.61 3.12
N ILE A 188 16.38 -8.63 3.73
CA ILE A 188 15.90 -9.84 3.07
C ILE A 188 14.43 -9.99 3.40
N ASP A 189 13.60 -10.19 2.38
CA ASP A 189 12.16 -10.36 2.54
C ASP A 189 11.72 -11.66 1.87
N THR A 190 10.76 -12.35 2.44
CA THR A 190 10.08 -13.49 1.80
C THR A 190 8.57 -13.27 1.77
N GLY A 191 7.92 -13.88 0.79
CA GLY A 191 6.47 -13.81 0.66
C GLY A 191 5.89 -15.11 0.11
N LEU A 192 4.73 -15.47 0.63
CA LEU A 192 3.89 -16.57 0.16
C LEU A 192 2.46 -16.08 0.01
N LYS A 193 1.81 -16.43 -1.09
CA LYS A 193 0.40 -16.19 -1.32
C LYS A 193 -0.27 -17.43 -1.89
N LEU A 194 -1.35 -17.84 -1.25
CA LEU A 194 -2.21 -18.94 -1.70
C LEU A 194 -3.57 -18.39 -2.10
N ARG A 195 -4.03 -18.75 -3.29
CA ARG A 195 -5.38 -18.44 -3.78
C ARG A 195 -6.12 -19.71 -4.14
N LYS A 196 -7.35 -19.85 -3.68
CA LYS A 196 -8.25 -20.95 -4.03
C LYS A 196 -9.62 -20.41 -4.39
N SER A 197 -10.21 -20.92 -5.45
CA SER A 197 -11.56 -20.59 -5.89
C SER A 197 -12.38 -21.86 -6.01
N SER A 198 -13.60 -21.83 -5.46
CA SER A 198 -14.57 -22.94 -5.56
C SER A 198 -15.96 -22.33 -5.74
N GLY A 199 -16.41 -22.29 -6.98
CA GLY A 199 -17.68 -21.63 -7.34
C GLY A 199 -17.66 -20.14 -6.93
N LYS A 200 -18.62 -19.75 -6.09
CA LYS A 200 -18.77 -18.37 -5.61
C LYS A 200 -17.80 -17.99 -4.48
N LEU A 201 -17.09 -18.97 -3.92
CA LEU A 201 -16.21 -18.79 -2.80
C LEU A 201 -14.76 -18.67 -3.29
N LYS A 202 -14.13 -17.52 -3.04
CA LYS A 202 -12.71 -17.27 -3.31
C LYS A 202 -12.01 -17.02 -1.97
N ARG A 203 -10.86 -17.64 -1.79
CA ARG A 203 -10.03 -17.50 -0.59
C ARG A 203 -8.62 -17.12 -0.99
N ALA A 204 -8.03 -16.21 -0.24
CA ALA A 204 -6.62 -15.86 -0.39
C ALA A 204 -5.98 -15.81 1.00
N TYR A 205 -4.77 -16.30 1.08
CA TYR A 205 -3.93 -16.30 2.29
C TYR A 205 -2.57 -15.76 1.92
N SER A 206 -1.94 -15.01 2.81
CA SER A 206 -0.57 -14.53 2.61
C SER A 206 0.23 -14.61 3.89
N VAL A 207 1.52 -14.83 3.71
CA VAL A 207 2.54 -14.72 4.75
C VAL A 207 3.67 -13.90 4.16
N GLY A 208 4.16 -12.92 4.91
CA GLY A 208 5.34 -12.14 4.57
C GLY A 208 6.28 -12.08 5.76
N THR A 209 7.58 -12.17 5.50
CA THR A 209 8.61 -11.93 6.51
C THR A 209 9.64 -10.95 5.98
N SER A 210 10.22 -10.18 6.88
CA SER A 210 11.30 -9.25 6.56
C SER A 210 12.32 -9.28 7.69
N PHE A 211 13.59 -9.30 7.33
CA PHE A 211 14.68 -9.11 8.26
C PHE A 211 15.65 -8.07 7.68
N MET A 212 16.01 -7.08 8.47
CA MET A 212 16.88 -5.99 8.03
C MET A 212 17.81 -5.55 9.15
N ASN A 213 19.03 -5.17 8.78
CA ASN A 213 19.91 -4.41 9.65
C ASN A 213 19.73 -2.90 9.38
N LYS A 214 19.99 -2.09 10.40
CA LYS A 214 19.84 -0.62 10.31
C LYS A 214 18.53 -0.21 9.62
N PRO A 215 17.37 -0.58 10.17
CA PRO A 215 16.07 -0.41 9.52
C PRO A 215 15.76 1.05 9.15
N ASN A 216 16.30 2.02 9.87
CA ASN A 216 16.10 3.45 9.61
C ASN A 216 16.57 3.90 8.22
N ASN A 217 17.46 3.14 7.58
CA ASN A 217 17.92 3.43 6.23
C ASN A 217 16.96 2.93 5.14
N PHE A 218 16.05 1.99 5.48
CA PHE A 218 15.09 1.40 4.56
C PHE A 218 13.68 1.95 4.70
N ASP A 219 13.31 2.33 5.91
CA ASP A 219 11.99 2.85 6.25
C ASP A 219 12.08 4.35 6.54
N ASN A 220 11.73 5.18 5.56
CA ASN A 220 11.51 6.61 5.80
C ASN A 220 10.19 6.88 6.53
N GLU A 221 9.51 5.84 6.98
CA GLU A 221 8.18 5.92 7.54
C GLU A 221 8.21 5.47 9.00
N ILE A 222 7.86 6.36 9.85
CA ILE A 222 7.52 6.09 11.25
C ILE A 222 8.72 5.64 12.08
N TYR A 223 9.62 6.55 12.38
CA TYR A 223 10.48 6.44 13.55
C TYR A 223 10.44 7.73 14.32
N THR A 224 10.21 7.57 15.59
CA THR A 224 10.45 8.62 16.58
C THR A 224 11.88 9.10 16.42
N PRO A 225 12.12 10.41 16.23
CA PRO A 225 13.46 10.94 16.17
C PRO A 225 14.24 10.51 17.42
N GLY A 226 15.30 9.75 17.26
CA GLY A 226 16.20 9.36 18.34
C GLY A 226 16.31 7.86 18.63
N VAL A 227 15.42 7.02 18.13
CA VAL A 227 15.54 5.55 18.29
C VAL A 227 16.21 4.96 17.04
N THR A 228 17.44 4.50 17.20
CA THR A 228 18.15 3.74 16.17
C THR A 228 18.02 2.26 16.51
N ALA A 229 17.52 1.45 15.56
CA ALA A 229 17.55 0.01 15.69
C ALA A 229 18.75 -0.57 14.95
N ASP A 230 19.44 -1.54 15.54
CA ASP A 230 20.52 -2.29 14.89
C ASP A 230 19.96 -3.28 13.87
N TRP A 231 18.84 -3.93 14.24
CA TRP A 231 18.14 -4.82 13.33
C TRP A 231 16.65 -4.86 13.65
N ARG A 232 15.88 -5.25 12.66
CA ARG A 232 14.45 -5.48 12.72
C ARG A 232 14.07 -6.80 12.09
N ALA A 233 13.20 -7.54 12.76
CA ALA A 233 12.48 -8.66 12.19
C ALA A 233 10.98 -8.34 12.14
N GLN A 234 10.31 -8.66 11.05
CA GLN A 234 8.87 -8.45 10.89
C GLN A 234 8.23 -9.67 10.26
N MET A 235 6.98 -9.92 10.64
CA MET A 235 6.13 -10.91 10.01
C MET A 235 4.73 -10.35 9.81
N SER A 236 4.12 -10.65 8.66
CA SER A 236 2.71 -10.35 8.42
C SER A 236 1.95 -11.57 7.94
N LEU A 237 0.69 -11.64 8.34
CA LEU A 237 -0.27 -12.65 7.94
C LEU A 237 -1.49 -11.96 7.33
N GLY A 238 -2.07 -12.55 6.30
CA GLY A 238 -3.29 -12.02 5.69
C GLY A 238 -4.21 -13.14 5.23
N MET A 239 -5.51 -12.92 5.38
CA MET A 239 -6.56 -13.79 4.89
C MET A 239 -7.71 -12.94 4.32
N ASN A 240 -8.12 -13.27 3.11
CA ASN A 240 -9.30 -12.68 2.47
C ASN A 240 -10.23 -13.79 1.99
N ILE A 241 -11.50 -13.70 2.34
CA ILE A 241 -12.56 -14.62 1.94
C ILE A 241 -13.64 -13.82 1.22
N GLN A 242 -13.82 -14.09 -0.07
CA GLN A 242 -14.88 -13.49 -0.88
C GLN A 242 -15.98 -14.52 -1.13
N TYR A 243 -17.22 -14.15 -0.82
CA TYR A 243 -18.41 -14.90 -1.15
C TYR A 243 -19.45 -13.99 -1.81
N ASN A 244 -19.73 -14.22 -3.09
CA ASN A 244 -20.52 -13.31 -3.92
C ASN A 244 -19.95 -11.87 -3.85
N SER A 245 -20.79 -10.92 -3.39
CA SER A 245 -20.46 -9.49 -3.21
C SER A 245 -19.78 -9.18 -1.87
N TRP A 246 -19.70 -10.14 -0.96
CA TRP A 246 -19.05 -9.96 0.34
C TRP A 246 -17.56 -10.29 0.27
N LEU A 247 -16.74 -9.45 0.90
CA LEU A 247 -15.33 -9.71 1.12
C LEU A 247 -15.02 -9.51 2.60
N PHE A 248 -14.51 -10.54 3.25
CA PHE A 248 -14.04 -10.54 4.63
C PHE A 248 -12.52 -10.60 4.64
N GLY A 249 -11.86 -9.81 5.47
CA GLY A 249 -10.42 -9.78 5.62
C GLY A 249 -9.98 -9.84 7.07
N LEU A 250 -8.87 -10.51 7.29
CA LEU A 250 -8.12 -10.51 8.54
C LEU A 250 -6.65 -10.35 8.19
N THR A 251 -5.97 -9.43 8.85
CA THR A 251 -4.54 -9.20 8.68
C THR A 251 -3.87 -8.96 10.01
N GLY A 252 -2.61 -9.30 10.10
CA GLY A 252 -1.82 -9.03 11.29
C GLY A 252 -0.35 -8.83 10.95
N ARG A 253 0.33 -8.02 11.73
CA ARG A 253 1.76 -7.74 11.63
C ARG A 253 2.36 -7.73 13.02
N VAL A 254 3.54 -8.30 13.15
CA VAL A 254 4.39 -8.20 14.33
C VAL A 254 5.76 -7.66 13.93
N ILE A 255 6.37 -6.89 14.81
CA ILE A 255 7.66 -6.24 14.64
C ILE A 255 8.49 -6.50 15.87
N TYR A 256 9.76 -6.81 15.67
CA TYR A 256 10.77 -6.91 16.72
C TYR A 256 11.97 -6.07 16.31
N ASP A 257 12.30 -5.08 17.14
CA ASP A 257 13.43 -4.19 16.96
C ASP A 257 14.45 -4.43 18.06
N LYS A 258 15.72 -4.45 17.73
CA LYS A 258 16.81 -4.44 18.71
C LYS A 258 17.62 -3.16 18.53
N ASN A 259 17.76 -2.41 19.61
CA ASN A 259 18.56 -1.20 19.63
C ASN A 259 20.07 -1.51 19.86
N PRO A 260 20.98 -0.51 19.66
CA PRO A 260 22.42 -0.68 19.83
C PRO A 260 22.87 -1.09 21.25
N ILE A 261 22.09 -0.79 22.28
CA ILE A 261 22.37 -1.16 23.66
C ILE A 261 21.85 -2.56 24.03
N GLY A 262 21.22 -3.26 23.08
CA GLY A 262 20.78 -4.64 23.21
C GLY A 262 19.35 -4.82 23.72
N GLU A 263 18.61 -3.76 23.96
CA GLU A 263 17.21 -3.83 24.33
C GLU A 263 16.35 -4.22 23.11
N ILE A 264 15.33 -5.02 23.33
CA ILE A 264 14.36 -5.44 22.33
C ILE A 264 13.06 -4.74 22.60
N SER A 265 12.51 -4.09 21.59
CA SER A 265 11.16 -3.58 21.57
C SER A 265 10.34 -4.38 20.56
N ASP A 266 9.10 -4.65 20.89
CA ASP A 266 8.17 -5.36 20.02
C ASP A 266 6.88 -4.56 19.85
N GLY A 267 6.16 -4.85 18.79
CA GLY A 267 4.89 -4.22 18.50
C GLY A 267 4.06 -5.06 17.54
N PHE A 268 2.78 -4.84 17.54
CA PHE A 268 1.86 -5.52 16.67
C PHE A 268 0.76 -4.62 16.10
N ALA A 269 0.19 -5.04 14.99
CA ALA A 269 -1.06 -4.51 14.48
C ALA A 269 -1.90 -5.66 13.96
N VAL A 270 -3.16 -5.74 14.37
CA VAL A 270 -4.12 -6.74 13.89
C VAL A 270 -5.36 -6.02 13.41
N GLY A 271 -5.85 -6.41 12.25
CA GLY A 271 -7.03 -5.78 11.67
C GLY A 271 -7.99 -6.80 11.08
N THR A 272 -9.26 -6.47 11.13
CA THR A 272 -10.33 -7.18 10.45
C THR A 272 -11.19 -6.21 9.67
N GLY A 273 -11.79 -6.68 8.59
CA GLY A 273 -12.65 -5.84 7.79
C GLY A 273 -13.66 -6.65 7.00
N VAL A 274 -14.73 -5.99 6.63
CA VAL A 274 -15.75 -6.51 5.74
C VAL A 274 -16.11 -5.47 4.71
N SER A 275 -16.28 -5.88 3.46
CA SER A 275 -16.87 -5.02 2.43
C SER A 275 -17.96 -5.74 1.66
N TYR A 276 -18.88 -4.95 1.11
CA TYR A 276 -19.99 -5.41 0.30
C TYR A 276 -20.12 -4.55 -0.95
N ASP A 277 -20.05 -5.19 -2.11
CA ASP A 277 -20.12 -4.54 -3.42
C ASP A 277 -21.45 -4.88 -4.11
N VAL A 278 -22.25 -3.86 -4.45
CA VAL A 278 -23.51 -3.99 -5.20
C VAL A 278 -23.59 -2.97 -6.31
N PHE A 279 -23.53 -3.40 -7.55
CA PHE A 279 -23.59 -2.55 -8.74
C PHE A 279 -22.57 -1.40 -8.68
N LYS A 280 -23.09 -0.17 -8.42
CA LYS A 280 -22.29 1.06 -8.33
C LYS A 280 -21.89 1.41 -6.91
N TYR A 281 -22.41 0.72 -5.90
CA TYR A 281 -22.22 1.02 -4.49
C TYR A 281 -21.28 0.01 -3.85
N SER A 282 -20.44 0.49 -2.98
CA SER A 282 -19.62 -0.37 -2.10
C SER A 282 -19.60 0.23 -0.71
N VAL A 283 -19.65 -0.63 0.29
CA VAL A 283 -19.49 -0.24 1.70
C VAL A 283 -18.42 -1.09 2.33
N SER A 284 -17.72 -0.56 3.32
CA SER A 284 -16.80 -1.33 4.15
C SER A 284 -16.80 -0.85 5.58
N LEU A 285 -16.48 -1.78 6.47
CA LEU A 285 -16.19 -1.53 7.87
C LEU A 285 -14.87 -2.23 8.19
N THR A 286 -13.93 -1.49 8.74
CA THR A 286 -12.59 -1.96 9.10
C THR A 286 -12.30 -1.62 10.54
N TYR A 287 -11.72 -2.56 11.27
CA TYR A 287 -11.24 -2.39 12.64
C TYR A 287 -9.77 -2.79 12.69
N ILE A 288 -8.93 -1.98 13.34
CA ILE A 288 -7.52 -2.26 13.57
C ILE A 288 -7.23 -2.02 15.05
N LEU A 289 -6.54 -2.96 15.65
CA LEU A 289 -5.95 -2.88 16.97
C LEU A 289 -4.43 -2.88 16.80
N SER A 290 -3.74 -1.93 17.38
CA SER A 290 -2.28 -1.85 17.32
C SER A 290 -1.70 -1.43 18.67
N ASP A 291 -0.50 -1.86 18.90
CA ASP A 291 0.34 -1.40 19.98
C ASP A 291 1.14 -0.19 19.51
N THR A 292 1.00 0.93 20.20
CA THR A 292 1.71 2.18 19.92
C THR A 292 3.07 2.26 20.56
N GLY A 293 3.37 1.40 21.53
CA GLY A 293 4.62 1.44 22.29
C GLY A 293 5.90 1.38 21.43
N VAL A 294 5.82 0.78 20.24
CA VAL A 294 6.93 0.74 19.26
C VAL A 294 6.98 2.01 18.40
N TRP A 295 5.88 2.74 18.32
CA TRP A 295 5.72 3.85 17.39
C TRP A 295 5.88 5.23 18.04
N GLN A 296 5.73 5.28 19.36
CA GLN A 296 5.86 6.50 20.16
C GLN A 296 6.73 6.17 21.37
N ASN A 297 7.68 7.05 21.69
CA ASN A 297 8.53 6.95 22.91
C ASN A 297 7.74 7.13 24.21
N ASP A 298 6.44 6.89 24.21
CA ASP A 298 5.63 7.00 25.41
C ASP A 298 5.73 5.72 26.24
N VAL A 299 6.00 5.92 27.53
CA VAL A 299 6.27 4.90 28.54
C VAL A 299 5.02 4.10 28.91
N ASP A 300 3.87 4.49 28.41
CA ASP A 300 2.59 3.83 28.68
C ASP A 300 2.19 2.98 27.48
N ASP A 301 2.08 1.65 27.71
CA ASP A 301 1.57 0.66 26.73
C ASP A 301 0.09 0.94 26.41
N TYR A 302 -0.18 1.82 25.47
CA TYR A 302 -1.54 2.08 25.00
C TYR A 302 -1.85 1.23 23.77
N LEU A 303 -3.00 0.57 23.83
CA LEU A 303 -3.60 -0.10 22.68
C LEU A 303 -4.43 0.91 21.88
N ASP A 304 -4.01 1.16 20.66
CA ASP A 304 -4.77 2.00 19.74
C ASP A 304 -5.86 1.22 19.02
N HIS A 305 -7.04 1.81 18.99
CA HIS A 305 -8.21 1.27 18.31
C HIS A 305 -8.57 2.16 17.13
N THR A 306 -8.54 1.62 15.93
CA THR A 306 -9.01 2.31 14.72
C THR A 306 -10.25 1.63 14.18
N VAL A 307 -11.33 2.39 13.98
CA VAL A 307 -12.55 1.96 13.31
C VAL A 307 -12.80 2.87 12.12
N VAL A 308 -12.99 2.30 10.94
CA VAL A 308 -13.29 3.07 9.73
C VAL A 308 -14.47 2.45 9.00
N ALA A 309 -15.52 3.23 8.80
CA ALA A 309 -16.63 2.90 7.92
C ALA A 309 -16.50 3.74 6.63
N SER A 310 -16.66 3.09 5.49
CA SER A 310 -16.51 3.75 4.20
C SER A 310 -17.67 3.40 3.26
N PHE A 311 -18.04 4.36 2.44
CA PHE A 311 -18.99 4.23 1.34
C PHE A 311 -18.33 4.75 0.06
N ARG A 312 -18.51 4.03 -1.04
CA ARG A 312 -18.03 4.41 -2.37
C ARG A 312 -19.15 4.32 -3.38
N TYR A 313 -19.21 5.29 -4.27
CA TYR A 313 -20.09 5.31 -5.43
C TYR A 313 -19.29 5.40 -6.72
N LYS A 314 -19.52 4.47 -7.64
CA LYS A 314 -18.91 4.47 -8.98
C LYS A 314 -19.76 5.28 -9.94
N TYR A 315 -19.30 6.44 -10.34
CA TYR A 315 -19.93 7.27 -11.39
C TYR A 315 -19.74 6.64 -12.76
N SER A 316 -18.53 6.12 -13.00
CA SER A 316 -18.15 5.40 -14.24
C SER A 316 -17.14 4.29 -13.91
N GLU A 317 -16.65 3.58 -14.93
CA GLU A 317 -15.58 2.58 -14.75
C GLU A 317 -14.30 3.17 -14.15
N ASN A 318 -14.05 4.45 -14.40
CA ASN A 318 -12.80 5.13 -14.10
C ASN A 318 -12.94 6.24 -13.04
N VAL A 319 -14.15 6.56 -12.60
CA VAL A 319 -14.39 7.62 -11.63
C VAL A 319 -15.26 7.12 -10.50
N ASP A 320 -14.77 7.23 -9.31
CA ASP A 320 -15.52 6.96 -8.09
C ASP A 320 -15.44 8.11 -7.08
N GLY A 321 -16.49 8.30 -6.30
CA GLY A 321 -16.51 9.15 -5.12
C GLY A 321 -16.63 8.30 -3.87
N TRP A 322 -16.07 8.78 -2.77
CA TRP A 322 -16.08 8.07 -1.50
C TRP A 322 -16.34 9.04 -0.33
N ILE A 323 -16.87 8.47 0.73
CA ILE A 323 -16.98 9.09 2.05
C ILE A 323 -16.56 8.04 3.08
N SER A 324 -15.78 8.43 4.06
CA SER A 324 -15.34 7.58 5.15
C SER A 324 -15.44 8.36 6.45
N GLY A 325 -15.73 7.66 7.53
CA GLY A 325 -15.73 8.21 8.87
C GLY A 325 -15.35 7.15 9.89
N GLY A 326 -14.82 7.59 11.01
CA GLY A 326 -14.35 6.68 12.03
C GLY A 326 -13.68 7.37 13.18
N THR A 327 -12.97 6.57 13.94
CA THR A 327 -12.13 7.05 15.04
C THR A 327 -10.83 6.27 15.04
N THR A 328 -9.76 6.91 15.47
CA THR A 328 -8.50 6.27 15.76
C THR A 328 -7.96 6.89 17.05
N SER A 329 -7.60 6.05 18.04
CA SER A 329 -7.11 6.49 19.35
C SER A 329 -7.96 7.62 19.96
N GLU A 330 -9.28 7.45 20.00
CA GLU A 330 -10.25 8.44 20.51
C GLU A 330 -10.49 9.69 19.63
N THR A 331 -9.69 9.92 18.59
CA THR A 331 -9.88 11.05 17.68
C THR A 331 -10.85 10.68 16.55
N PRO A 332 -12.05 11.27 16.50
CA PRO A 332 -12.99 11.05 15.41
C PRO A 332 -12.53 11.76 14.15
N PHE A 333 -12.85 11.21 13.00
CA PHE A 333 -12.61 11.86 11.71
C PHE A 333 -13.72 11.58 10.71
N ILE A 334 -13.86 12.48 9.75
CA ILE A 334 -14.66 12.28 8.55
C ILE A 334 -13.85 12.71 7.34
N SER A 335 -13.97 11.96 6.26
CA SER A 335 -13.28 12.26 5.00
C SER A 335 -14.18 11.99 3.81
N ALA A 336 -14.01 12.74 2.75
CA ALA A 336 -14.72 12.55 1.50
C ALA A 336 -13.85 12.98 0.32
N GLY A 337 -14.02 12.34 -0.82
CA GLY A 337 -13.23 12.67 -2.01
C GLY A 337 -13.66 11.93 -3.26
N MET A 338 -12.84 12.09 -4.30
CA MET A 338 -13.00 11.43 -5.58
C MET A 338 -11.70 10.80 -6.02
N ARG A 339 -11.80 9.71 -6.77
CA ARG A 339 -10.68 9.04 -7.41
C ARG A 339 -10.96 8.82 -8.89
N ILE A 340 -9.92 9.04 -9.69
CA ILE A 340 -9.91 8.78 -11.12
C ILE A 340 -8.82 7.75 -11.38
N THR A 341 -9.14 6.71 -12.16
CA THR A 341 -8.19 5.69 -12.60
C THR A 341 -8.06 5.71 -14.12
N PHE A 342 -6.87 5.48 -14.67
CA PHE A 342 -6.60 5.44 -16.11
C PHE A 342 -5.54 4.39 -16.48
#